data_34eeae8cc863427afb0e6ea184c62ec3
#
_entry.id   34eeae8cc863427afb0e6ea184c62ec3
#
_cell.length_a   1.000
_cell.length_b   1.000
_cell.length_c   1.000
_cell.angle_alpha   90.00
_cell.angle_beta   90.00
_cell.angle_gamma   90.00
#
_symmetry.space_group_name_H-M   'P 1'
#
loop_
_entity.id
_entity.type
_entity.pdbx_description
1 polymer ?
#
loop_
_entity_poly.entity_id
_entity_poly.type
_entity_poly.pdbx_seq_one_letter_code
_entity_poly.pdbx_strand_id
1 'polypeptide(L)'
;MSELDKTKSRWRLILGEQATKFEDNILSEDQSILDQALAAIYESDNNSLAGKKRGGSNASSPNLAKWLVDVRSFFPEDVVSVIQNDAMERKGLKQLLLQPEVLQHVKPDISMVGTLMSLNGQIPEKSKDTARQLVKSVVDDIMKRLEQDLRKAVTGALNKKAHSPISNFSATDWKRTIQRNLKNYDPKTKRIIPEKFYFFERRQKQKDWTVILDIDQSGSMYESIIYSSVMGAIFASMPALDTHVVAFDTAITDLTEMCANDPVDMLFGVQMGGGTDINKSVAYCQTLIENPSKTLFILISDLYEGGVRKGLLRRIEEMKDSGVTVLVLLALTDSGTPSYDKELGKEISKRGVACFAATPDRLPELVAAAIQKQDLKRFETVDK
;
A
#
# COMPACT_ATOMS: atom_id res chain seq x y z
N MET A 1 17.59 48.07 6.33
CA MET A 1 16.42 47.53 7.04
C MET A 1 16.76 47.40 8.52
N SER A 2 15.97 48.03 9.39
CA SER A 2 16.13 47.91 10.85
C SER A 2 15.74 46.50 11.32
N GLU A 3 16.16 46.08 12.51
CA GLU A 3 15.72 44.80 13.09
C GLU A 3 14.20 44.75 13.27
N LEU A 4 13.59 45.92 13.52
CA LEU A 4 12.13 46.05 13.63
C LEU A 4 11.44 45.78 12.29
N ASP A 5 12.02 46.19 11.17
CA ASP A 5 11.48 45.98 9.84
C ASP A 5 11.56 44.51 9.44
N LYS A 6 12.62 43.79 9.82
CA LYS A 6 12.77 42.36 9.62
C LYS A 6 11.73 41.55 10.42
N THR A 7 11.41 42.02 11.62
CA THR A 7 10.41 41.36 12.47
C THR A 7 9.01 41.57 11.92
N LYS A 8 8.69 42.81 11.45
CA LYS A 8 7.39 43.14 10.84
C LYS A 8 7.16 42.35 9.55
N SER A 9 8.16 42.25 8.67
CA SER A 9 8.04 41.45 7.43
C SER A 9 7.84 39.96 7.71
N ARG A 10 8.49 39.39 8.75
CA ARG A 10 8.24 38.00 9.17
C ARG A 10 6.81 37.78 9.67
N TRP A 11 6.28 38.70 10.46
CA TRP A 11 4.90 38.62 10.93
C TRP A 11 3.91 38.77 9.81
N ARG A 12 4.16 39.59 8.80
CA ARG A 12 3.34 39.70 7.60
C ARG A 12 3.28 38.38 6.84
N LEU A 13 4.41 37.71 6.63
CA LEU A 13 4.50 36.42 5.96
C LEU A 13 3.79 35.28 6.72
N ILE A 14 3.74 35.37 8.08
CA ILE A 14 3.09 34.36 8.92
C ILE A 14 1.57 34.56 9.01
N LEU A 15 1.12 35.81 9.16
CA LEU A 15 -0.27 36.16 9.46
C LEU A 15 -1.10 36.56 8.21
N GLY A 16 -0.44 36.72 7.06
CA GLY A 16 -1.10 37.12 5.81
C GLY A 16 -1.76 38.50 5.88
N GLU A 17 -2.88 38.70 5.15
CA GLU A 17 -3.60 39.98 5.11
C GLU A 17 -4.07 40.49 6.48
N GLN A 18 -4.25 39.63 7.45
CA GLN A 18 -4.65 40.04 8.80
C GLN A 18 -3.58 40.91 9.49
N ALA A 19 -2.33 40.83 9.04
CA ALA A 19 -1.23 41.65 9.54
C ALA A 19 -1.16 43.06 8.88
N THR A 20 -1.96 43.34 7.83
CA THR A 20 -1.99 44.67 7.18
C THR A 20 -2.55 45.78 8.07
N LYS A 21 -3.12 45.46 9.22
CA LYS A 21 -3.49 46.48 10.24
C LYS A 21 -2.31 47.13 10.93
N PHE A 22 -1.09 46.65 10.70
CA PHE A 22 0.15 47.15 11.24
C PHE A 22 0.98 47.77 10.09
N GLU A 23 0.65 49.01 9.74
CA GLU A 23 1.37 49.98 8.89
C GLU A 23 2.38 49.50 7.84
N ASP A 24 2.16 50.00 6.62
CA ASP A 24 3.00 50.15 5.43
C ASP A 24 3.97 49.05 5.00
N ASN A 25 3.79 48.64 3.77
CA ASN A 25 4.58 47.76 2.92
C ASN A 25 6.11 47.82 3.14
N ILE A 26 6.63 46.88 3.91
CA ILE A 26 8.09 46.71 4.13
C ILE A 26 8.49 45.31 3.58
N LEU A 27 7.88 44.84 2.54
CA LEU A 27 8.29 43.59 1.90
C LEU A 27 9.30 43.92 0.78
N SER A 28 10.40 43.18 0.72
CA SER A 28 11.29 43.18 -0.45
C SER A 28 10.55 42.53 -1.64
N GLU A 29 11.07 42.71 -2.86
CA GLU A 29 10.50 42.07 -4.06
C GLU A 29 10.33 40.55 -3.86
N ASP A 30 11.36 39.88 -3.35
CA ASP A 30 11.34 38.43 -3.06
C ASP A 30 10.29 38.06 -2.00
N GLN A 31 10.19 38.89 -0.94
CA GLN A 31 9.19 38.69 0.13
C GLN A 31 7.75 38.95 -0.37
N SER A 32 7.56 39.85 -1.32
CA SER A 32 6.26 40.11 -1.95
C SER A 32 5.81 38.92 -2.81
N ILE A 33 6.75 38.29 -3.53
CA ILE A 33 6.47 37.06 -4.31
C ILE A 33 6.07 35.93 -3.36
N LEU A 34 6.78 35.77 -2.26
CA LEU A 34 6.52 34.78 -1.24
C LEU A 34 5.16 35.00 -0.55
N ASP A 35 4.85 36.25 -0.19
CA ASP A 35 3.55 36.62 0.40
C ASP A 35 2.40 36.28 -0.54
N GLN A 36 2.50 36.59 -1.83
CA GLN A 36 1.51 36.24 -2.84
C GLN A 36 1.37 34.72 -3.02
N ALA A 37 2.48 33.99 -2.98
CA ALA A 37 2.47 32.52 -3.11
C ALA A 37 1.77 31.85 -1.92
N LEU A 38 2.02 32.33 -0.70
CA LEU A 38 1.36 31.82 0.51
C LEU A 38 -0.10 32.27 0.61
N ALA A 39 -0.41 33.50 0.27
CA ALA A 39 -1.77 34.04 0.25
C ALA A 39 -2.68 33.25 -0.69
N ALA A 40 -2.16 32.80 -1.82
CA ALA A 40 -2.90 31.97 -2.78
C ALA A 40 -3.44 30.66 -2.15
N ILE A 41 -2.82 30.13 -1.12
CA ILE A 41 -3.22 28.87 -0.45
C ILE A 41 -3.96 29.13 0.85
N TYR A 42 -3.44 30.00 1.70
CA TYR A 42 -3.87 30.13 3.09
C TYR A 42 -4.88 31.26 3.34
N GLU A 43 -5.04 32.20 2.42
CA GLU A 43 -6.05 33.24 2.57
C GLU A 43 -7.40 32.79 2.05
N SER A 44 -8.45 33.04 2.86
CA SER A 44 -9.79 32.51 2.65
C SER A 44 -10.54 33.20 1.50
N ASP A 45 -11.18 32.38 0.73
CA ASP A 45 -12.45 32.37 0.00
C ASP A 45 -12.95 33.57 -0.81
N ASN A 46 -12.32 34.71 -0.87
CA ASN A 46 -12.79 35.78 -1.75
C ASN A 46 -12.14 35.83 -3.13
N ASN A 47 -11.07 35.08 -3.37
CA ASN A 47 -10.48 34.88 -4.69
C ASN A 47 -10.24 33.40 -4.96
N SER A 48 -11.31 32.69 -5.27
CA SER A 48 -11.22 31.28 -5.66
C SER A 48 -10.37 31.17 -6.94
N LEU A 49 -9.28 30.43 -6.85
CA LEU A 49 -8.54 29.84 -7.99
C LEU A 49 -9.45 28.92 -8.85
N ALA A 50 -10.61 28.53 -8.32
CA ALA A 50 -11.72 27.92 -9.04
C ALA A 50 -12.70 29.02 -9.45
N GLY A 51 -12.58 29.52 -10.69
CA GLY A 51 -13.37 30.62 -11.23
C GLY A 51 -14.86 30.50 -10.99
N LYS A 52 -15.44 31.38 -10.16
CA LYS A 52 -16.86 31.70 -10.23
C LYS A 52 -17.08 32.47 -11.52
N LYS A 53 -17.83 31.86 -12.44
CA LYS A 53 -18.39 32.48 -13.65
C LYS A 53 -19.12 33.77 -13.29
N ARG A 54 -18.50 34.91 -13.55
CA ARG A 54 -19.19 36.12 -13.99
C ARG A 54 -18.60 36.43 -15.35
N GLY A 55 -19.49 36.53 -16.35
CA GLY A 55 -19.18 36.62 -17.76
C GLY A 55 -18.09 37.66 -18.07
N GLY A 56 -17.14 37.29 -18.88
CA GLY A 56 -16.13 38.12 -19.47
C GLY A 56 -14.78 37.44 -19.51
N SER A 57 -14.35 37.03 -20.68
CA SER A 57 -12.97 36.79 -21.13
C SER A 57 -12.06 35.99 -20.19
N ASN A 58 -11.65 34.82 -20.65
CA ASN A 58 -10.58 33.94 -20.13
C ASN A 58 -9.64 34.60 -19.10
N ALA A 59 -9.95 34.43 -17.82
CA ALA A 59 -8.92 34.54 -16.79
C ALA A 59 -8.05 33.30 -16.89
N SER A 60 -6.86 33.47 -17.42
CA SER A 60 -5.78 32.48 -17.34
C SER A 60 -5.71 31.98 -15.89
N SER A 61 -5.74 30.68 -15.68
CA SER A 61 -5.32 30.10 -14.40
C SER A 61 -3.98 30.73 -14.04
N PRO A 62 -3.81 31.32 -12.83
CA PRO A 62 -2.53 31.88 -12.44
C PRO A 62 -1.50 30.79 -12.65
N ASN A 63 -0.36 31.20 -13.19
CA ASN A 63 0.69 30.32 -13.70
C ASN A 63 1.21 29.44 -12.57
N LEU A 64 0.57 28.31 -12.35
CA LEU A 64 0.83 27.43 -11.23
C LEU A 64 2.22 26.82 -11.30
N ALA A 65 2.74 26.64 -12.52
CA ALA A 65 4.13 26.26 -12.73
C ALA A 65 5.07 27.34 -12.16
N LYS A 66 4.72 28.62 -12.36
CA LYS A 66 5.46 29.73 -11.77
C LYS A 66 5.36 29.72 -10.24
N TRP A 67 4.16 29.52 -9.69
CA TRP A 67 3.94 29.41 -8.24
C TRP A 67 4.78 28.28 -7.60
N LEU A 68 4.86 27.11 -8.23
CA LEU A 68 5.67 25.99 -7.75
C LEU A 68 7.18 26.31 -7.80
N VAL A 69 7.63 27.00 -8.84
CA VAL A 69 9.02 27.45 -8.95
C VAL A 69 9.32 28.48 -7.85
N ASP A 70 8.40 29.42 -7.61
CA ASP A 70 8.55 30.44 -6.58
C ASP A 70 8.62 29.81 -5.18
N VAL A 71 7.70 28.92 -4.82
CA VAL A 71 7.71 28.22 -3.52
C VAL A 71 9.01 27.44 -3.31
N ARG A 72 9.53 26.78 -4.34
CA ARG A 72 10.79 26.01 -4.27
C ARG A 72 12.03 26.86 -4.13
N SER A 73 12.02 28.07 -4.67
CA SER A 73 13.15 28.98 -4.53
C SER A 73 13.31 29.53 -3.10
N PHE A 74 12.21 29.51 -2.32
CA PHE A 74 12.17 30.10 -0.97
C PHE A 74 12.16 29.10 0.17
N PHE A 75 11.72 27.84 -0.06
CA PHE A 75 11.57 26.86 1.01
C PHE A 75 12.42 25.59 0.78
N PRO A 76 12.89 24.96 1.87
CA PRO A 76 13.49 23.62 1.82
C PRO A 76 12.50 22.57 1.30
N GLU A 77 13.00 21.46 0.76
CA GLU A 77 12.20 20.43 0.10
C GLU A 77 11.09 19.82 0.98
N ASP A 78 11.36 19.63 2.27
CA ASP A 78 10.40 19.12 3.25
C ASP A 78 9.23 20.09 3.46
N VAL A 79 9.49 21.39 3.54
CA VAL A 79 8.44 22.42 3.65
C VAL A 79 7.66 22.56 2.34
N VAL A 80 8.32 22.45 1.19
CA VAL A 80 7.68 22.47 -0.12
C VAL A 80 6.64 21.34 -0.23
N SER A 81 6.95 20.14 0.25
CA SER A 81 6.02 19.01 0.21
C SER A 81 4.76 19.27 1.05
N VAL A 82 4.88 19.87 2.23
CA VAL A 82 3.74 20.25 3.08
C VAL A 82 2.88 21.31 2.39
N ILE A 83 3.50 22.36 1.83
CA ILE A 83 2.78 23.42 1.12
C ILE A 83 2.03 22.87 -0.11
N GLN A 84 2.62 21.91 -0.83
CA GLN A 84 1.99 21.25 -1.96
C GLN A 84 0.78 20.41 -1.54
N ASN A 85 0.90 19.65 -0.45
CA ASN A 85 -0.21 18.86 0.10
C ASN A 85 -1.35 19.77 0.56
N ASP A 86 -1.05 20.84 1.30
CA ASP A 86 -2.04 21.83 1.72
C ASP A 86 -2.74 22.51 0.52
N ALA A 87 -2.00 22.80 -0.55
CA ALA A 87 -2.57 23.37 -1.77
C ALA A 87 -3.52 22.38 -2.46
N MET A 88 -3.18 21.11 -2.50
CA MET A 88 -4.04 20.07 -3.07
C MET A 88 -5.31 19.87 -2.25
N GLU A 89 -5.21 19.82 -0.93
CA GLU A 89 -6.34 19.58 -0.04
C GLU A 89 -7.28 20.79 0.05
N ARG A 90 -6.74 21.99 0.26
CA ARG A 90 -7.55 23.20 0.55
C ARG A 90 -8.15 23.85 -0.68
N LYS A 91 -7.47 23.82 -1.81
CA LYS A 91 -7.91 24.53 -3.04
C LYS A 91 -8.43 23.59 -4.13
N GLY A 92 -8.52 22.29 -3.86
CA GLY A 92 -9.01 21.31 -4.83
C GLY A 92 -8.12 21.22 -6.09
N LEU A 93 -6.86 21.56 -5.97
CA LEU A 93 -5.90 21.67 -7.08
C LEU A 93 -5.50 20.31 -7.66
N LYS A 94 -6.28 19.24 -7.37
CA LYS A 94 -6.05 17.89 -7.92
C LYS A 94 -5.92 17.88 -9.45
N GLN A 95 -6.64 18.77 -10.13
CA GLN A 95 -6.55 18.92 -11.59
C GLN A 95 -5.19 19.43 -12.08
N LEU A 96 -4.37 19.98 -11.22
CA LEU A 96 -3.05 20.51 -11.57
C LEU A 96 -1.98 19.43 -11.72
N LEU A 97 -2.19 18.27 -11.09
CA LEU A 97 -1.39 17.07 -11.35
C LEU A 97 -1.55 16.54 -12.79
N LEU A 98 -2.52 17.08 -13.54
CA LEU A 98 -2.69 16.74 -14.96
C LEU A 98 -1.70 17.48 -15.88
N GLN A 99 -0.94 18.45 -15.36
CA GLN A 99 0.03 19.21 -16.13
C GLN A 99 1.44 18.58 -16.03
N PRO A 100 2.12 18.29 -17.18
CA PRO A 100 3.43 17.63 -17.18
C PRO A 100 4.48 18.38 -16.38
N GLU A 101 4.47 19.73 -16.44
CA GLU A 101 5.44 20.58 -15.75
C GLU A 101 5.27 20.47 -14.22
N VAL A 102 4.05 20.29 -13.75
CA VAL A 102 3.75 20.11 -12.33
C VAL A 102 4.21 18.74 -11.86
N LEU A 103 3.87 17.68 -12.60
CA LEU A 103 4.26 16.31 -12.30
C LEU A 103 5.78 16.11 -12.19
N GLN A 104 6.57 16.78 -13.04
CA GLN A 104 8.03 16.68 -13.01
C GLN A 104 8.65 17.24 -11.75
N HIS A 105 7.91 18.05 -11.05
CA HIS A 105 8.41 18.82 -9.91
C HIS A 105 7.81 18.42 -8.57
N VAL A 106 6.83 17.55 -8.54
CA VAL A 106 6.23 17.08 -7.29
C VAL A 106 7.09 15.97 -6.67
N LYS A 107 7.24 15.98 -5.35
CA LYS A 107 7.92 14.90 -4.64
C LYS A 107 7.05 13.63 -4.70
N PRO A 108 7.60 12.49 -5.13
CA PRO A 108 6.84 11.25 -5.15
C PRO A 108 6.41 10.86 -3.74
N ASP A 109 5.09 10.74 -3.53
CA ASP A 109 4.49 10.33 -2.27
C ASP A 109 3.26 9.42 -2.55
N ILE A 110 2.92 8.56 -1.60
CA ILE A 110 1.80 7.61 -1.70
C ILE A 110 0.48 8.34 -1.88
N SER A 111 0.25 9.45 -1.14
CA SER A 111 -0.98 10.24 -1.25
C SER A 111 -1.18 10.82 -2.66
N MET A 112 -0.08 11.17 -3.31
CA MET A 112 -0.09 11.66 -4.68
C MET A 112 -0.38 10.56 -5.70
N VAL A 113 0.15 9.36 -5.50
CA VAL A 113 -0.23 8.20 -6.32
C VAL A 113 -1.73 7.96 -6.23
N GLY A 114 -2.31 7.98 -5.02
CA GLY A 114 -3.76 7.88 -4.82
C GLY A 114 -4.55 8.95 -5.57
N THR A 115 -4.06 10.20 -5.56
CA THR A 115 -4.67 11.29 -6.31
C THR A 115 -4.57 11.07 -7.82
N LEU A 116 -3.42 10.64 -8.34
CA LEU A 116 -3.26 10.30 -9.76
C LEU A 116 -4.16 9.14 -10.19
N MET A 117 -4.31 8.12 -9.34
CA MET A 117 -5.23 7.00 -9.60
C MET A 117 -6.68 7.48 -9.68
N SER A 118 -7.11 8.35 -8.76
CA SER A 118 -8.47 8.92 -8.79
C SER A 118 -8.75 9.78 -10.03
N LEU A 119 -7.72 10.33 -10.65
CA LEU A 119 -7.79 11.16 -11.86
C LEU A 119 -7.43 10.39 -13.15
N ASN A 120 -7.19 9.08 -13.08
CA ASN A 120 -6.66 8.28 -14.19
C ASN A 120 -7.42 8.51 -15.52
N GLY A 121 -8.76 8.53 -15.48
CA GLY A 121 -9.58 8.79 -16.67
C GLY A 121 -9.51 10.22 -17.22
N GLN A 122 -8.90 11.16 -16.50
CA GLN A 122 -8.77 12.57 -16.86
C GLN A 122 -7.33 12.97 -17.22
N ILE A 123 -6.36 12.07 -17.06
CA ILE A 123 -4.95 12.36 -17.35
C ILE A 123 -4.76 12.53 -18.87
N PRO A 124 -4.31 13.72 -19.34
CA PRO A 124 -4.00 13.93 -20.75
C PRO A 124 -2.89 12.99 -21.25
N GLU A 125 -2.95 12.55 -22.49
CA GLU A 125 -1.94 11.66 -23.08
C GLU A 125 -0.49 12.15 -22.89
N LYS A 126 -0.29 13.47 -22.97
CA LYS A 126 1.04 14.10 -22.76
C LYS A 126 1.59 13.95 -21.33
N SER A 127 0.71 13.75 -20.35
CA SER A 127 1.06 13.64 -18.93
C SER A 127 1.12 12.19 -18.44
N LYS A 128 0.60 11.23 -19.23
CA LYS A 128 0.52 9.81 -18.82
C LYS A 128 1.90 9.21 -18.54
N ASP A 129 2.87 9.45 -19.41
CA ASP A 129 4.22 8.90 -19.23
C ASP A 129 4.89 9.45 -17.96
N THR A 130 4.74 10.75 -17.72
CA THR A 130 5.31 11.40 -16.52
C THR A 130 4.60 10.90 -15.25
N ALA A 131 3.27 10.80 -15.28
CA ALA A 131 2.50 10.24 -14.16
C ALA A 131 2.91 8.79 -13.87
N ARG A 132 3.08 7.97 -14.91
CA ARG A 132 3.53 6.60 -14.80
C ARG A 132 4.93 6.48 -14.20
N GLN A 133 5.88 7.30 -14.63
CA GLN A 133 7.25 7.33 -14.08
C GLN A 133 7.26 7.69 -12.59
N LEU A 134 6.42 8.61 -12.20
CA LEU A 134 6.28 9.06 -10.83
C LEU A 134 5.66 7.97 -9.95
N VAL A 135 4.57 7.34 -10.39
CA VAL A 135 3.98 6.18 -9.70
C VAL A 135 5.00 5.06 -9.59
N LYS A 136 5.75 4.80 -10.67
CA LYS A 136 6.80 3.78 -10.67
C LYS A 136 7.88 4.05 -9.63
N SER A 137 8.31 5.29 -9.45
CA SER A 137 9.32 5.62 -8.43
C SER A 137 8.85 5.30 -7.01
N VAL A 138 7.58 5.56 -6.68
CA VAL A 138 6.99 5.21 -5.38
C VAL A 138 6.87 3.70 -5.22
N VAL A 139 6.37 3.01 -6.24
CA VAL A 139 6.25 1.54 -6.25
C VAL A 139 7.61 0.88 -6.06
N ASP A 140 8.65 1.34 -6.77
CA ASP A 140 10.01 0.81 -6.67
C ASP A 140 10.61 1.00 -5.26
N ASP A 141 10.32 2.12 -4.60
CA ASP A 141 10.77 2.37 -3.22
C ASP A 141 10.07 1.45 -2.22
N ILE A 142 8.76 1.27 -2.34
CA ILE A 142 8.01 0.31 -1.51
C ILE A 142 8.51 -1.12 -1.78
N MET A 143 8.73 -1.47 -3.05
CA MET A 143 9.25 -2.78 -3.44
C MET A 143 10.60 -3.06 -2.77
N LYS A 144 11.56 -2.12 -2.84
CA LYS A 144 12.87 -2.27 -2.19
C LYS A 144 12.74 -2.49 -0.68
N ARG A 145 11.81 -1.80 -0.03
CA ARG A 145 11.56 -1.91 1.41
C ARG A 145 11.00 -3.27 1.81
N LEU A 146 10.01 -3.77 1.07
CA LEU A 146 9.24 -4.96 1.46
C LEU A 146 9.75 -6.27 0.88
N GLU A 147 10.37 -6.26 -0.31
CA GLU A 147 10.68 -7.50 -1.06
C GLU A 147 11.56 -8.47 -0.30
N GLN A 148 12.66 -7.99 0.28
CA GLN A 148 13.61 -8.87 0.96
C GLN A 148 13.00 -9.56 2.18
N ASP A 149 12.22 -8.82 2.96
CA ASP A 149 11.65 -9.33 4.20
C ASP A 149 10.48 -10.27 3.91
N LEU A 150 9.62 -9.96 2.94
CA LEU A 150 8.57 -10.86 2.45
C LEU A 150 9.17 -12.17 1.89
N ARG A 151 10.17 -12.08 1.03
CA ARG A 151 10.84 -13.28 0.48
C ARG A 151 11.48 -14.15 1.56
N LYS A 152 12.17 -13.55 2.52
CA LYS A 152 12.76 -14.29 3.66
C LYS A 152 11.68 -14.94 4.51
N ALA A 153 10.63 -14.21 4.84
CA ALA A 153 9.53 -14.66 5.67
C ALA A 153 8.79 -15.84 5.02
N VAL A 154 8.38 -15.71 3.76
CA VAL A 154 7.69 -16.78 3.01
C VAL A 154 8.60 -17.99 2.82
N THR A 155 9.83 -17.80 2.34
CA THR A 155 10.78 -18.91 2.13
C THR A 155 11.11 -19.62 3.44
N GLY A 156 11.29 -18.89 4.52
CA GLY A 156 11.52 -19.45 5.85
C GLY A 156 10.31 -20.22 6.38
N ALA A 157 9.09 -19.72 6.14
CA ALA A 157 7.84 -20.38 6.53
C ALA A 157 7.64 -21.71 5.78
N LEU A 158 7.90 -21.72 4.48
CA LEU A 158 7.78 -22.91 3.64
C LEU A 158 8.86 -23.96 3.94
N ASN A 159 10.08 -23.55 4.31
CA ASN A 159 11.21 -24.48 4.49
C ASN A 159 11.22 -25.25 5.82
N LYS A 160 10.41 -24.88 6.81
CA LYS A 160 10.50 -25.44 8.17
C LYS A 160 10.13 -26.93 8.33
N LYS A 161 9.53 -27.59 7.33
CA LYS A 161 8.99 -28.95 7.49
C LYS A 161 9.34 -29.98 6.41
N ALA A 162 10.07 -29.64 5.38
CA ALA A 162 10.26 -30.55 4.24
C ALA A 162 11.53 -31.42 4.43
N HIS A 163 11.33 -32.63 4.98
CA HIS A 163 12.30 -33.71 4.92
C HIS A 163 11.77 -34.80 4.03
N SER A 164 12.55 -35.18 3.02
CA SER A 164 12.20 -36.25 2.08
C SER A 164 12.58 -37.61 2.63
N PRO A 165 11.74 -38.67 2.52
CA PRO A 165 12.13 -40.03 2.74
C PRO A 165 13.00 -40.59 1.61
N ILE A 166 13.09 -39.89 0.46
CA ILE A 166 13.87 -40.32 -0.70
C ILE A 166 15.34 -40.00 -0.47
N SER A 167 16.18 -41.02 -0.52
CA SER A 167 17.63 -40.89 -0.33
C SER A 167 18.29 -40.14 -1.49
N ASN A 168 18.83 -38.96 -1.21
CA ASN A 168 19.67 -38.20 -2.14
C ASN A 168 20.89 -37.65 -1.39
N PHE A 169 22.04 -38.17 -1.64
CA PHE A 169 23.26 -37.84 -0.92
C PHE A 169 23.62 -36.34 -1.03
N SER A 170 23.37 -35.72 -2.17
CA SER A 170 23.60 -34.27 -2.37
C SER A 170 22.64 -33.39 -1.56
N ALA A 171 21.50 -33.92 -1.11
CA ALA A 171 20.50 -33.24 -0.30
C ALA A 171 20.53 -33.69 1.18
N THR A 172 21.66 -34.26 1.66
CA THR A 172 21.74 -34.73 3.04
C THR A 172 21.73 -33.57 4.03
N ASP A 173 20.83 -33.62 5.00
CA ASP A 173 20.85 -32.76 6.19
C ASP A 173 21.89 -33.29 7.19
N TRP A 174 23.13 -32.90 6.97
CA TRP A 174 24.25 -33.35 7.80
C TRP A 174 24.06 -32.98 9.27
N LYS A 175 23.54 -31.81 9.57
CA LYS A 175 23.31 -31.36 10.95
C LYS A 175 22.36 -32.30 11.68
N ARG A 176 21.22 -32.59 11.10
CA ARG A 176 20.21 -33.48 11.68
C ARG A 176 20.68 -34.92 11.68
N THR A 177 21.37 -35.38 10.62
CA THR A 177 21.95 -36.71 10.53
C THR A 177 22.95 -36.93 11.66
N ILE A 178 23.90 -36.03 11.88
CA ILE A 178 24.85 -36.10 12.97
C ILE A 178 24.15 -36.08 14.33
N GLN A 179 23.28 -35.12 14.59
CA GLN A 179 22.60 -35.00 15.88
C GLN A 179 21.79 -36.25 16.25
N ARG A 180 21.11 -36.87 15.28
CA ARG A 180 20.29 -38.07 15.51
C ARG A 180 21.09 -39.37 15.61
N ASN A 181 22.35 -39.36 15.17
CA ASN A 181 23.27 -40.54 15.20
C ASN A 181 24.44 -40.37 16.19
N LEU A 182 24.40 -39.38 17.10
CA LEU A 182 25.43 -39.17 18.12
C LEU A 182 25.63 -40.43 19.00
N LYS A 183 24.58 -41.20 19.24
CA LYS A 183 24.64 -42.48 19.97
C LYS A 183 25.57 -43.53 19.32
N ASN A 184 25.80 -43.40 18.02
CA ASN A 184 26.62 -44.31 17.21
C ASN A 184 28.06 -43.76 17.03
N TYR A 185 28.51 -42.88 17.92
CA TYR A 185 29.88 -42.40 17.92
C TYR A 185 30.83 -43.50 18.44
N ASP A 186 31.80 -43.85 17.63
CA ASP A 186 32.87 -44.78 18.03
C ASP A 186 34.08 -44.00 18.54
N PRO A 187 34.42 -44.13 19.84
CA PRO A 187 35.55 -43.42 20.42
C PRO A 187 36.92 -43.89 19.88
N LYS A 188 37.03 -45.15 19.41
CA LYS A 188 38.28 -45.71 18.91
C LYS A 188 38.65 -45.15 17.55
N THR A 189 37.67 -45.07 16.65
CA THR A 189 37.90 -44.56 15.30
C THR A 189 37.62 -43.05 15.18
N LYS A 190 37.07 -42.43 16.24
CA LYS A 190 36.60 -41.02 16.26
C LYS A 190 35.64 -40.68 15.13
N ARG A 191 34.77 -41.61 14.76
CA ARG A 191 33.81 -41.48 13.67
C ARG A 191 32.37 -41.72 14.15
N ILE A 192 31.43 -41.08 13.50
CA ILE A 192 30.00 -41.37 13.65
C ILE A 192 29.60 -42.24 12.45
N ILE A 193 29.03 -43.42 12.72
CA ILE A 193 28.49 -44.31 11.70
C ILE A 193 26.97 -44.09 11.67
N PRO A 194 26.45 -43.33 10.70
CA PRO A 194 25.03 -43.05 10.66
C PRO A 194 24.23 -44.32 10.36
N GLU A 195 23.29 -44.64 11.24
CA GLU A 195 22.30 -45.71 11.01
C GLU A 195 21.18 -45.22 10.10
N LYS A 196 20.84 -43.92 10.21
CA LYS A 196 19.78 -43.28 9.41
C LYS A 196 20.24 -41.92 8.93
N PHE A 197 20.12 -41.72 7.62
CA PHE A 197 20.32 -40.41 6.98
C PHE A 197 19.04 -39.64 6.89
N TYR A 198 19.12 -38.31 7.02
CA TYR A 198 18.00 -37.36 6.84
C TYR A 198 18.33 -36.49 5.64
N PHE A 199 17.34 -36.32 4.77
CA PHE A 199 17.50 -35.59 3.51
C PHE A 199 16.56 -34.41 3.46
N PHE A 200 17.04 -33.29 2.90
CA PHE A 200 16.15 -32.20 2.51
C PHE A 200 15.31 -32.64 1.32
N GLU A 201 14.06 -32.20 1.30
CA GLU A 201 13.19 -32.43 0.15
C GLU A 201 13.72 -31.66 -1.07
N ARG A 202 13.90 -32.36 -2.20
CA ARG A 202 14.26 -31.72 -3.46
C ARG A 202 13.00 -31.07 -3.99
N ARG A 203 12.84 -29.76 -3.81
CA ARG A 203 11.69 -29.04 -4.37
C ARG A 203 11.74 -29.16 -5.89
N GLN A 204 10.79 -29.92 -6.44
CA GLN A 204 10.33 -29.66 -7.79
C GLN A 204 9.70 -28.26 -7.77
N LYS A 205 9.77 -27.53 -8.89
CA LYS A 205 9.14 -26.21 -9.09
C LYS A 205 7.61 -26.29 -9.09
N GLN A 206 7.01 -26.93 -8.07
CA GLN A 206 5.57 -26.94 -7.91
C GLN A 206 5.17 -25.78 -7.03
N LYS A 207 4.17 -25.04 -7.45
CA LYS A 207 3.52 -24.03 -6.64
C LYS A 207 2.90 -24.74 -5.43
N ASP A 208 3.48 -24.54 -4.25
CA ASP A 208 3.11 -25.28 -3.05
C ASP A 208 1.95 -24.65 -2.29
N TRP A 209 1.76 -23.35 -2.47
CA TRP A 209 0.73 -22.57 -1.80
C TRP A 209 0.02 -21.66 -2.78
N THR A 210 -1.30 -21.54 -2.62
CA THR A 210 -2.11 -20.55 -3.30
C THR A 210 -2.28 -19.34 -2.39
N VAL A 211 -2.02 -18.16 -2.91
CA VAL A 211 -2.25 -16.88 -2.22
C VAL A 211 -3.27 -16.10 -3.03
N ILE A 212 -4.40 -15.77 -2.43
CA ILE A 212 -5.46 -14.97 -3.05
C ILE A 212 -5.53 -13.64 -2.32
N LEU A 213 -5.25 -12.56 -3.03
CA LEU A 213 -5.42 -11.18 -2.57
C LEU A 213 -6.73 -10.64 -3.13
N ASP A 214 -7.67 -10.30 -2.25
CA ASP A 214 -8.96 -9.73 -2.58
C ASP A 214 -9.00 -8.28 -2.09
N ILE A 215 -8.99 -7.32 -3.02
CA ILE A 215 -8.65 -5.91 -2.77
C ILE A 215 -9.85 -5.02 -3.06
N ASP A 216 -10.32 -4.32 -2.05
CA ASP A 216 -11.36 -3.31 -2.16
C ASP A 216 -10.83 -2.06 -2.88
N GLN A 217 -11.57 -1.61 -3.91
CA GLN A 217 -11.26 -0.43 -4.72
C GLN A 217 -12.00 0.83 -4.28
N SER A 218 -12.61 0.83 -3.10
CA SER A 218 -13.28 2.02 -2.58
C SER A 218 -12.32 3.20 -2.42
N GLY A 219 -12.85 4.43 -2.53
CA GLY A 219 -12.02 5.63 -2.54
C GLY A 219 -11.19 5.87 -1.28
N SER A 220 -11.55 5.25 -0.15
CA SER A 220 -10.80 5.28 1.11
C SER A 220 -9.59 4.35 1.13
N MET A 221 -9.47 3.44 0.14
CA MET A 221 -8.51 2.34 0.15
C MET A 221 -7.25 2.58 -0.71
N TYR A 222 -7.00 3.80 -1.19
CA TYR A 222 -5.92 4.09 -2.15
C TYR A 222 -4.52 3.65 -1.66
N GLU A 223 -4.18 3.88 -0.40
CA GLU A 223 -2.88 3.42 0.16
C GLU A 223 -2.81 1.89 0.18
N SER A 224 -3.89 1.25 0.62
CA SER A 224 -3.98 -0.22 0.66
C SER A 224 -3.84 -0.85 -0.72
N ILE A 225 -4.40 -0.23 -1.76
CA ILE A 225 -4.27 -0.70 -3.16
C ILE A 225 -2.82 -0.64 -3.61
N ILE A 226 -2.09 0.45 -3.30
CA ILE A 226 -0.67 0.60 -3.66
C ILE A 226 0.16 -0.49 -2.99
N TYR A 227 0.03 -0.67 -1.67
CA TYR A 227 0.76 -1.72 -0.95
C TYR A 227 0.37 -3.13 -1.41
N SER A 228 -0.90 -3.37 -1.71
CA SER A 228 -1.40 -4.66 -2.18
C SER A 228 -0.87 -5.00 -3.57
N SER A 229 -0.74 -4.00 -4.47
CA SER A 229 -0.15 -4.19 -5.80
C SER A 229 1.31 -4.62 -5.72
N VAL A 230 2.08 -3.96 -4.86
CA VAL A 230 3.48 -4.34 -4.60
C VAL A 230 3.59 -5.73 -3.98
N MET A 231 2.74 -6.03 -3.00
CA MET A 231 2.70 -7.34 -2.34
C MET A 231 2.35 -8.45 -3.33
N GLY A 232 1.35 -8.22 -4.17
CA GLY A 232 0.93 -9.15 -5.23
C GLY A 232 2.06 -9.41 -6.22
N ALA A 233 2.78 -8.37 -6.66
CA ALA A 233 3.94 -8.51 -7.55
C ALA A 233 5.08 -9.31 -6.91
N ILE A 234 5.38 -9.06 -5.63
CA ILE A 234 6.39 -9.82 -4.89
C ILE A 234 5.97 -11.30 -4.82
N PHE A 235 4.73 -11.61 -4.45
CA PHE A 235 4.24 -12.99 -4.37
C PHE A 235 4.22 -13.67 -5.73
N ALA A 236 3.75 -12.98 -6.79
CA ALA A 236 3.74 -13.51 -8.15
C ALA A 236 5.15 -13.85 -8.66
N SER A 237 6.17 -13.12 -8.19
CA SER A 237 7.58 -13.39 -8.52
C SER A 237 8.18 -14.59 -7.78
N MET A 238 7.48 -15.19 -6.80
CA MET A 238 7.94 -16.34 -6.03
C MET A 238 7.51 -17.66 -6.67
N PRO A 239 8.44 -18.51 -7.15
CA PRO A 239 8.08 -19.76 -7.84
C PRO A 239 7.29 -20.78 -6.99
N ALA A 240 7.32 -20.63 -5.67
CA ALA A 240 6.64 -21.51 -4.73
C ALA A 240 5.18 -21.13 -4.46
N LEU A 241 4.74 -19.97 -4.94
CA LEU A 241 3.40 -19.43 -4.75
C LEU A 241 2.63 -19.40 -6.06
N ASP A 242 1.37 -19.79 -5.98
CA ASP A 242 0.36 -19.53 -6.99
C ASP A 242 -0.45 -18.31 -6.51
N THR A 243 -0.23 -17.17 -7.15
CA THR A 243 -0.78 -15.90 -6.67
C THR A 243 -1.91 -15.46 -7.56
N HIS A 244 -3.05 -15.15 -6.96
CA HIS A 244 -4.20 -14.51 -7.60
C HIS A 244 -4.43 -13.15 -6.97
N VAL A 245 -4.63 -12.14 -7.80
CA VAL A 245 -4.91 -10.77 -7.38
C VAL A 245 -6.25 -10.37 -7.97
N VAL A 246 -7.22 -10.18 -7.10
CA VAL A 246 -8.59 -9.81 -7.44
C VAL A 246 -8.87 -8.43 -6.84
N ALA A 247 -9.41 -7.55 -7.64
CA ALA A 247 -9.88 -6.25 -7.17
C ALA A 247 -11.39 -6.14 -7.38
N PHE A 248 -12.08 -5.49 -6.45
CA PHE A 248 -13.53 -5.40 -6.53
C PHE A 248 -14.07 -4.04 -6.08
N ASP A 249 -15.19 -3.68 -6.69
CA ASP A 249 -16.16 -2.68 -6.25
C ASP A 249 -17.57 -3.33 -6.28
N THR A 250 -18.45 -2.92 -7.15
CA THR A 250 -19.67 -3.66 -7.53
C THR A 250 -19.42 -4.70 -8.64
N ALA A 251 -18.29 -4.57 -9.33
CA ALA A 251 -17.76 -5.51 -10.30
C ALA A 251 -16.51 -6.21 -9.73
N ILE A 252 -16.12 -7.32 -10.36
CA ILE A 252 -14.92 -8.07 -9.99
C ILE A 252 -13.96 -8.00 -11.17
N THR A 253 -12.71 -7.68 -10.89
CA THR A 253 -11.64 -7.62 -11.90
C THR A 253 -10.49 -8.51 -11.45
N ASP A 254 -10.15 -9.51 -12.25
CA ASP A 254 -8.95 -10.32 -12.03
C ASP A 254 -7.75 -9.58 -12.59
N LEU A 255 -6.83 -9.21 -11.72
CA LEU A 255 -5.63 -8.44 -12.02
C LEU A 255 -4.35 -9.29 -11.96
N THR A 256 -4.47 -10.60 -11.86
CA THR A 256 -3.36 -11.54 -11.67
C THR A 256 -2.26 -11.38 -12.72
N GLU A 257 -2.63 -11.36 -14.00
CA GLU A 257 -1.67 -11.22 -15.10
C GLU A 257 -1.03 -9.82 -15.12
N MET A 258 -1.81 -8.77 -14.87
CA MET A 258 -1.31 -7.40 -14.86
C MET A 258 -0.30 -7.20 -13.72
N CYS A 259 -0.64 -7.69 -12.54
CA CYS A 259 0.21 -7.59 -11.35
C CYS A 259 1.54 -8.35 -11.51
N ALA A 260 1.50 -9.51 -12.16
CA ALA A 260 2.70 -10.31 -12.43
C ALA A 260 3.66 -9.66 -13.42
N ASN A 261 3.14 -8.87 -14.37
CA ASN A 261 3.93 -8.19 -15.38
C ASN A 261 4.49 -6.86 -14.89
N ASP A 262 3.64 -5.97 -14.41
CA ASP A 262 4.02 -4.65 -13.89
C ASP A 262 3.00 -4.17 -12.84
N PRO A 263 3.39 -4.01 -11.57
CA PRO A 263 2.48 -3.50 -10.53
C PRO A 263 1.96 -2.09 -10.82
N VAL A 264 2.67 -1.31 -11.62
CA VAL A 264 2.22 0.03 -12.06
C VAL A 264 1.05 -0.09 -13.03
N ASP A 265 1.09 -1.05 -13.95
CA ASP A 265 -0.04 -1.32 -14.86
C ASP A 265 -1.29 -1.73 -14.09
N MET A 266 -1.14 -2.53 -13.04
CA MET A 266 -2.23 -2.86 -12.15
C MET A 266 -2.88 -1.61 -11.54
N LEU A 267 -2.05 -0.69 -10.99
CA LEU A 267 -2.55 0.54 -10.37
C LEU A 267 -3.35 1.43 -11.34
N PHE A 268 -2.90 1.54 -12.59
CA PHE A 268 -3.64 2.28 -13.62
C PHE A 268 -4.84 1.51 -14.19
N GLY A 269 -4.88 0.19 -14.05
CA GLY A 269 -6.00 -0.66 -14.44
C GLY A 269 -7.15 -0.64 -13.41
N VAL A 270 -6.87 -0.26 -12.18
CA VAL A 270 -7.85 -0.13 -11.09
C VAL A 270 -8.69 1.13 -11.28
N GLN A 271 -10.01 0.99 -11.28
CA GLN A 271 -10.95 2.11 -11.27
C GLN A 271 -11.36 2.40 -9.83
N MET A 272 -10.90 3.53 -9.30
CA MET A 272 -11.25 3.96 -7.94
C MET A 272 -12.67 4.52 -7.89
N GLY A 273 -13.47 4.04 -6.97
CA GLY A 273 -14.83 4.55 -6.72
C GLY A 273 -15.92 3.52 -7.04
N GLY A 274 -17.16 3.82 -6.67
CA GLY A 274 -18.30 2.92 -6.81
C GLY A 274 -18.80 2.40 -5.46
N GLY A 275 -19.77 1.49 -5.50
CA GLY A 275 -20.22 0.76 -4.32
C GLY A 275 -19.32 -0.44 -4.04
N THR A 276 -19.53 -1.12 -2.92
CA THR A 276 -18.70 -2.26 -2.49
C THR A 276 -19.59 -3.49 -2.30
N ASP A 277 -19.27 -4.61 -2.98
CA ASP A 277 -19.92 -5.91 -2.79
C ASP A 277 -18.86 -6.98 -2.47
N ILE A 278 -18.45 -7.00 -1.20
CA ILE A 278 -17.45 -7.93 -0.68
C ILE A 278 -17.94 -9.38 -0.81
N ASN A 279 -19.24 -9.63 -0.54
CA ASN A 279 -19.80 -10.97 -0.60
C ASN A 279 -19.67 -11.59 -2.01
N LYS A 280 -19.87 -10.80 -3.05
CA LYS A 280 -19.72 -11.23 -4.45
C LYS A 280 -18.25 -11.52 -4.78
N SER A 281 -17.31 -10.67 -4.34
CA SER A 281 -15.89 -10.90 -4.55
C SER A 281 -15.38 -12.14 -3.84
N VAL A 282 -15.72 -12.31 -2.58
CA VAL A 282 -15.38 -13.53 -1.82
C VAL A 282 -15.96 -14.79 -2.48
N ALA A 283 -17.17 -14.70 -3.06
CA ALA A 283 -17.75 -15.80 -3.82
C ALA A 283 -16.92 -16.18 -5.05
N TYR A 284 -16.40 -15.21 -5.77
CA TYR A 284 -15.48 -15.45 -6.89
C TYR A 284 -14.15 -16.04 -6.41
N CYS A 285 -13.55 -15.46 -5.37
CA CYS A 285 -12.30 -15.96 -4.80
C CYS A 285 -12.41 -17.42 -4.31
N GLN A 286 -13.57 -17.84 -3.82
CA GLN A 286 -13.81 -19.24 -3.46
C GLN A 286 -13.62 -20.19 -4.65
N THR A 287 -13.90 -19.75 -5.88
CA THR A 287 -13.74 -20.59 -7.09
C THR A 287 -12.28 -20.81 -7.48
N LEU A 288 -11.37 -19.96 -6.98
CA LEU A 288 -9.93 -20.04 -7.22
C LEU A 288 -9.22 -21.00 -6.23
N ILE A 289 -9.93 -21.53 -5.24
CA ILE A 289 -9.37 -22.40 -4.21
C ILE A 289 -9.31 -23.84 -4.68
N GLU A 290 -8.13 -24.33 -5.05
CA GLU A 290 -7.92 -25.73 -5.41
C GLU A 290 -7.61 -26.60 -4.18
N ASN A 291 -6.74 -26.12 -3.31
CA ASN A 291 -6.33 -26.85 -2.10
C ASN A 291 -6.52 -25.98 -0.85
N PRO A 292 -7.67 -26.13 -0.14
CA PRO A 292 -7.98 -25.31 1.02
C PRO A 292 -6.89 -25.30 2.09
N SER A 293 -6.28 -26.45 2.35
CA SER A 293 -5.26 -26.57 3.41
C SER A 293 -3.93 -25.86 3.09
N LYS A 294 -3.72 -25.51 1.83
CA LYS A 294 -2.54 -24.76 1.33
C LYS A 294 -2.92 -23.43 0.69
N THR A 295 -4.07 -22.89 1.03
CA THR A 295 -4.53 -21.60 0.53
C THR A 295 -4.49 -20.57 1.66
N LEU A 296 -3.91 -19.41 1.35
CA LEU A 296 -3.98 -18.17 2.13
C LEU A 296 -4.87 -17.19 1.37
N PHE A 297 -6.00 -16.85 1.96
CA PHE A 297 -6.90 -15.81 1.46
C PHE A 297 -6.73 -14.56 2.29
N ILE A 298 -6.45 -13.43 1.65
CA ILE A 298 -6.24 -12.12 2.28
C ILE A 298 -7.25 -11.16 1.68
N LEU A 299 -8.24 -10.77 2.50
CA LEU A 299 -9.18 -9.69 2.17
C LEU A 299 -8.66 -8.37 2.71
N ILE A 300 -8.56 -7.36 1.87
CA ILE A 300 -8.12 -6.01 2.21
C ILE A 300 -9.27 -5.05 1.92
N SER A 301 -9.95 -4.59 2.97
CA SER A 301 -11.17 -3.78 2.86
C SER A 301 -11.43 -3.03 4.17
N ASP A 302 -12.15 -1.91 4.10
CA ASP A 302 -12.72 -1.22 5.26
C ASP A 302 -14.03 -1.84 5.75
N LEU A 303 -14.46 -2.93 5.14
CA LEU A 303 -15.65 -3.73 5.50
C LEU A 303 -16.99 -3.01 5.38
N TYR A 304 -17.09 -1.88 4.69
CA TYR A 304 -18.38 -1.26 4.41
C TYR A 304 -19.12 -2.04 3.31
N GLU A 305 -19.73 -3.16 3.71
CA GLU A 305 -20.44 -4.09 2.82
C GLU A 305 -21.74 -3.49 2.29
N GLY A 306 -21.81 -3.25 1.00
CA GLY A 306 -23.02 -2.80 0.31
C GLY A 306 -23.92 -3.94 -0.19
N GLY A 307 -23.44 -5.18 -0.14
CA GLY A 307 -24.15 -6.37 -0.60
C GLY A 307 -24.84 -7.15 0.54
N VAL A 308 -24.59 -8.45 0.61
CA VAL A 308 -25.28 -9.37 1.55
C VAL A 308 -24.36 -9.77 2.71
N ARG A 309 -24.35 -8.98 3.79
CA ARG A 309 -23.54 -9.18 5.00
C ARG A 309 -23.59 -10.61 5.56
N LYS A 310 -24.80 -11.21 5.66
CA LYS A 310 -24.94 -12.60 6.13
C LYS A 310 -24.30 -13.61 5.19
N GLY A 311 -24.35 -13.35 3.89
CA GLY A 311 -23.70 -14.17 2.86
C GLY A 311 -22.19 -14.13 2.99
N LEU A 312 -21.62 -12.94 3.16
CA LEU A 312 -20.20 -12.73 3.39
C LEU A 312 -19.69 -13.51 4.62
N LEU A 313 -20.34 -13.33 5.75
CA LEU A 313 -19.95 -14.01 7.00
C LEU A 313 -19.99 -15.54 6.85
N ARG A 314 -21.01 -16.09 6.18
CA ARG A 314 -21.11 -17.51 5.93
C ARG A 314 -19.97 -18.00 5.04
N ARG A 315 -19.65 -17.30 3.97
CA ARG A 315 -18.55 -17.67 3.06
C ARG A 315 -17.18 -17.65 3.73
N ILE A 316 -16.91 -16.64 4.53
CA ILE A 316 -15.68 -16.54 5.33
C ILE A 316 -15.57 -17.73 6.30
N GLU A 317 -16.66 -18.11 6.95
CA GLU A 317 -16.72 -19.26 7.86
C GLU A 317 -16.52 -20.58 7.09
N GLU A 318 -17.19 -20.78 5.97
CA GLU A 318 -17.03 -21.95 5.09
C GLU A 318 -15.57 -22.11 4.61
N MET A 319 -14.92 -21.02 4.18
CA MET A 319 -13.50 -21.06 3.79
C MET A 319 -12.61 -21.50 4.94
N LYS A 320 -12.76 -20.89 6.10
CA LYS A 320 -11.99 -21.24 7.31
C LYS A 320 -12.22 -22.71 7.69
N ASP A 321 -13.46 -23.17 7.72
CA ASP A 321 -13.81 -24.54 8.13
C ASP A 321 -13.30 -25.58 7.12
N SER A 322 -13.18 -25.22 5.84
CA SER A 322 -12.55 -26.07 4.81
C SER A 322 -11.02 -26.17 4.99
N GLY A 323 -10.41 -25.34 5.83
CA GLY A 323 -8.97 -25.35 6.12
C GLY A 323 -8.17 -24.22 5.45
N VAL A 324 -8.84 -23.29 4.76
CA VAL A 324 -8.21 -22.06 4.24
C VAL A 324 -7.73 -21.19 5.40
N THR A 325 -6.54 -20.65 5.29
CA THR A 325 -6.10 -19.61 6.21
C THR A 325 -6.67 -18.27 5.75
N VAL A 326 -7.65 -17.75 6.48
CA VAL A 326 -8.30 -16.48 6.16
C VAL A 326 -7.73 -15.37 7.00
N LEU A 327 -7.33 -14.28 6.35
CA LEU A 327 -6.83 -13.06 6.96
C LEU A 327 -7.61 -11.86 6.41
N VAL A 328 -8.15 -11.03 7.29
CA VAL A 328 -8.84 -9.79 6.92
C VAL A 328 -8.01 -8.61 7.42
N LEU A 329 -7.52 -7.82 6.50
CA LEU A 329 -6.79 -6.59 6.76
C LEU A 329 -7.72 -5.40 6.54
N LEU A 330 -8.02 -4.66 7.60
CA LEU A 330 -8.96 -3.55 7.59
C LEU A 330 -8.46 -2.34 6.79
N ALA A 331 -7.18 -2.20 6.67
CA ALA A 331 -6.46 -1.35 5.71
C ALA A 331 -4.96 -1.63 5.83
N LEU A 332 -4.21 -1.17 4.84
CA LEU A 332 -2.76 -1.09 4.85
C LEU A 332 -2.38 0.39 4.75
N THR A 333 -2.17 1.05 5.89
CA THR A 333 -1.81 2.47 5.95
C THR A 333 -0.61 2.68 6.86
N ASP A 334 0.18 3.70 6.59
CA ASP A 334 1.32 4.06 7.46
C ASP A 334 0.83 4.58 8.83
N SER A 335 -0.38 5.14 8.90
CA SER A 335 -0.99 5.64 10.15
C SER A 335 -1.57 4.54 11.05
N GLY A 336 -1.89 3.37 10.52
CA GLY A 336 -2.39 2.20 11.27
C GLY A 336 -3.77 2.35 11.92
N THR A 337 -4.50 3.45 11.66
CA THR A 337 -5.83 3.72 12.26
C THR A 337 -6.90 3.96 11.20
N PRO A 338 -7.34 2.95 10.44
CA PRO A 338 -8.36 3.12 9.41
C PRO A 338 -9.77 3.29 10.00
N SER A 339 -10.61 4.02 9.28
CA SER A 339 -12.05 3.96 9.47
C SER A 339 -12.61 2.69 8.84
N TYR A 340 -13.35 1.86 9.57
CA TYR A 340 -13.91 0.60 9.08
C TYR A 340 -15.21 0.24 9.81
N ASP A 341 -16.00 -0.69 9.26
CA ASP A 341 -17.18 -1.25 9.92
C ASP A 341 -16.77 -2.12 11.13
N LYS A 342 -16.81 -1.49 12.32
CA LYS A 342 -16.43 -2.13 13.58
C LYS A 342 -17.34 -3.31 13.96
N GLU A 343 -18.62 -3.28 13.55
CA GLU A 343 -19.55 -4.36 13.85
C GLU A 343 -19.24 -5.60 13.02
N LEU A 344 -19.04 -5.43 11.72
CA LEU A 344 -18.68 -6.51 10.83
C LEU A 344 -17.31 -7.10 11.19
N GLY A 345 -16.32 -6.25 11.48
CA GLY A 345 -15.01 -6.72 11.95
C GLY A 345 -15.10 -7.57 13.22
N LYS A 346 -15.90 -7.17 14.22
CA LYS A 346 -16.16 -7.96 15.43
C LYS A 346 -16.87 -9.28 15.13
N GLU A 347 -17.82 -9.31 14.20
CA GLU A 347 -18.52 -10.53 13.81
C GLU A 347 -17.58 -11.54 13.12
N ILE A 348 -16.65 -11.06 12.29
CA ILE A 348 -15.61 -11.87 11.64
C ILE A 348 -14.64 -12.44 12.71
N SER A 349 -14.13 -11.60 13.60
CA SER A 349 -13.22 -12.03 14.69
C SER A 349 -13.87 -13.04 15.64
N LYS A 350 -15.17 -12.91 15.95
CA LYS A 350 -15.92 -13.89 16.75
C LYS A 350 -15.97 -15.28 16.10
N ARG A 351 -15.92 -15.36 14.76
CA ARG A 351 -15.85 -16.64 14.02
C ARG A 351 -14.45 -17.24 13.98
N GLY A 352 -13.49 -16.59 14.68
CA GLY A 352 -12.12 -17.06 14.79
C GLY A 352 -11.26 -16.78 13.56
N VAL A 353 -11.64 -15.78 12.75
CA VAL A 353 -10.85 -15.24 11.65
C VAL A 353 -10.08 -14.04 12.13
N ALA A 354 -8.79 -13.94 11.80
CA ALA A 354 -7.96 -12.79 12.12
C ALA A 354 -8.43 -11.58 11.31
N CYS A 355 -8.81 -10.50 12.02
CA CYS A 355 -9.38 -9.28 11.43
C CYS A 355 -8.84 -8.06 12.18
N PHE A 356 -7.91 -7.31 11.57
CA PHE A 356 -7.27 -6.16 12.19
C PHE A 356 -6.61 -5.24 11.17
N ALA A 357 -6.31 -4.01 11.58
CA ALA A 357 -5.49 -3.09 10.81
C ALA A 357 -4.00 -3.49 10.91
N ALA A 358 -3.27 -3.34 9.82
CA ALA A 358 -1.85 -3.62 9.79
C ALA A 358 -1.09 -2.50 9.09
N THR A 359 0.15 -2.26 9.53
CA THR A 359 1.12 -1.46 8.78
C THR A 359 1.84 -2.36 7.78
N PRO A 360 2.30 -1.83 6.65
CA PRO A 360 2.99 -2.62 5.63
C PRO A 360 4.22 -3.38 6.14
N ASP A 361 4.93 -2.82 7.11
CA ASP A 361 6.13 -3.42 7.69
C ASP A 361 5.85 -4.72 8.47
N ARG A 362 4.60 -4.93 8.91
CA ARG A 362 4.17 -6.16 9.60
C ARG A 362 3.73 -7.28 8.67
N LEU A 363 3.52 -6.99 7.38
CA LEU A 363 3.08 -7.98 6.39
C LEU A 363 3.98 -9.22 6.29
N PRO A 364 5.33 -9.10 6.31
CA PRO A 364 6.20 -10.27 6.25
C PRO A 364 5.94 -11.26 7.39
N GLU A 365 5.77 -10.76 8.60
CA GLU A 365 5.50 -11.60 9.78
C GLU A 365 4.12 -12.24 9.73
N LEU A 366 3.09 -11.48 9.31
CA LEU A 366 1.72 -11.94 9.18
C LEU A 366 1.61 -13.08 8.16
N VAL A 367 2.19 -12.89 6.98
CA VAL A 367 2.18 -13.90 5.91
C VAL A 367 2.94 -15.16 6.33
N ALA A 368 4.10 -15.00 6.97
CA ALA A 368 4.86 -16.14 7.49
C ALA A 368 4.09 -16.93 8.56
N ALA A 369 3.43 -16.23 9.48
CA ALA A 369 2.60 -16.83 10.50
C ALA A 369 1.38 -17.56 9.91
N ALA A 370 0.73 -16.96 8.89
CA ALA A 370 -0.39 -17.54 8.16
C ALA A 370 0.01 -18.85 7.45
N ILE A 371 1.11 -18.84 6.70
CA ILE A 371 1.64 -20.04 6.02
C ILE A 371 2.00 -21.13 7.04
N GLN A 372 2.53 -20.75 8.21
CA GLN A 372 2.88 -21.70 9.29
C GLN A 372 1.66 -22.15 10.12
N LYS A 373 0.46 -21.64 9.81
CA LYS A 373 -0.80 -21.89 10.57
C LYS A 373 -0.64 -21.58 12.06
N GLN A 374 0.07 -20.49 12.37
CA GLN A 374 0.17 -19.98 13.73
C GLN A 374 -1.08 -19.16 14.09
N ASP A 375 -1.30 -18.95 15.37
CA ASP A 375 -2.39 -18.09 15.83
C ASP A 375 -2.12 -16.63 15.40
N LEU A 376 -2.92 -16.14 14.46
CA LEU A 376 -2.83 -14.78 13.93
C LEU A 376 -3.44 -13.74 14.88
N LYS A 377 -4.25 -14.16 15.86
CA LYS A 377 -4.85 -13.24 16.85
C LYS A 377 -3.81 -12.53 17.71
N ARG A 378 -2.61 -13.10 17.83
CA ARG A 378 -1.48 -12.45 18.53
C ARG A 378 -1.06 -11.11 17.90
N PHE A 379 -1.43 -10.89 16.64
CA PHE A 379 -1.14 -9.65 15.91
C PHE A 379 -2.27 -8.62 16.02
N GLU A 380 -3.46 -9.03 16.51
CA GLU A 380 -4.50 -8.10 16.86
C GLU A 380 -3.94 -7.19 17.96
N THR A 381 -3.54 -5.98 17.61
CA THR A 381 -3.22 -4.95 18.61
C THR A 381 -4.52 -4.70 19.36
N VAL A 382 -4.54 -5.11 20.62
CA VAL A 382 -5.60 -4.76 21.54
C VAL A 382 -5.57 -3.25 21.65
N ASP A 383 -6.45 -2.56 20.94
CA ASP A 383 -6.81 -1.19 21.26
C ASP A 383 -7.41 -1.22 22.67
N LYS A 384 -6.53 -0.92 23.64
CA LYS A 384 -6.93 -0.62 25.01
C LYS A 384 -7.26 0.86 25.13
#